data_2ad5ed97ad2b47472887b8792ea2f048
#
_entry.id   2ad5ed97ad2b47472887b8792ea2f048
#
_cell.length_a   1.000
_cell.length_b   1.000
_cell.length_c   1.000
_cell.angle_alpha   90.00
_cell.angle_beta   90.00
_cell.angle_gamma   90.00
#
_symmetry.space_group_name_H-M   'P 1'
#
loop_
_entity.id
_entity.type
_entity.pdbx_description
1 polymer ?
#
loop_
_entity_poly.entity_id
_entity_poly.type
_entity_poly.pdbx_seq_one_letter_code
_entity_poly.pdbx_strand_id
1 'polypeptide(L)'
;MQYFFPELNYLQTGAEHLHTINGGNTVFNSFRVTERTKGSRVISTSDVKKEFLKKFISKPNSKLGLNFDTTLVMGVLNVTPDSFYDGEQSFSEKQFVEKGLNLLKDGCCILDVGGESTRPGAKEVASSIEIERVIGVIKKIKQSAPSAIISVDTRKAIVAEKALQAGASIVNDISAGSFDGKMFGVVAKYKAGVCLMHSQGLPENMQNKPHYENVLLDIYDYLKEKIAKAESTGISRKR
;
A
#
# COMPACT_ATOMS: atom_id res chain seq x y z
N MET A 1 -9.73 22.97 -10.27
CA MET A 1 -9.34 22.36 -8.97
C MET A 1 -7.91 22.72 -8.69
N GLN A 2 -7.57 23.01 -7.44
CA GLN A 2 -6.20 23.28 -6.99
C GLN A 2 -5.64 22.06 -6.28
N TYR A 3 -4.42 21.69 -6.64
CA TYR A 3 -3.65 20.59 -6.05
C TYR A 3 -2.48 21.19 -5.28
N PHE A 4 -2.26 20.73 -4.05
CA PHE A 4 -1.25 21.26 -3.15
C PHE A 4 -0.21 20.18 -2.87
N PHE A 5 1.02 20.46 -3.25
CA PHE A 5 2.17 19.57 -3.02
C PHE A 5 3.19 20.29 -2.13
N PRO A 6 3.54 19.73 -0.95
CA PRO A 6 4.61 20.31 -0.14
C PRO A 6 5.92 20.40 -0.93
N GLU A 7 6.56 21.56 -0.91
CA GLU A 7 7.92 21.72 -1.43
C GLU A 7 8.89 21.19 -0.36
N LEU A 8 9.41 19.99 -0.61
CA LEU A 8 10.24 19.28 0.34
C LEU A 8 11.63 19.90 0.38
N ASN A 9 12.07 20.26 1.59
CA ASN A 9 13.43 20.71 1.86
C ASN A 9 14.09 19.67 2.77
N TYR A 10 15.34 19.33 2.48
CA TYR A 10 16.19 18.70 3.49
C TYR A 10 16.57 19.77 4.50
N LEU A 11 16.67 19.41 5.80
CA LEU A 11 16.99 20.32 6.89
C LEU A 11 18.17 21.25 6.52
N GLN A 12 17.82 22.45 6.06
CA GLN A 12 18.77 23.57 6.01
C GLN A 12 18.59 24.36 7.29
N THR A 13 19.62 24.40 8.12
CA THR A 13 19.68 25.25 9.30
C THR A 13 19.45 26.70 8.91
N GLY A 14 18.39 27.31 9.44
CA GLY A 14 18.11 28.74 9.26
C GLY A 14 16.81 29.13 8.55
N ALA A 15 16.00 28.15 8.08
CA ALA A 15 14.70 28.49 7.50
C ALA A 15 13.63 28.66 8.60
N GLU A 16 12.96 29.80 8.62
CA GLU A 16 11.84 30.07 9.53
C GLU A 16 10.58 29.26 9.13
N HIS A 17 9.77 28.90 10.14
CA HIS A 17 8.47 28.25 9.95
C HIS A 17 8.49 26.88 9.25
N LEU A 18 9.51 26.04 9.53
CA LEU A 18 9.57 24.69 9.01
C LEU A 18 8.55 23.77 9.69
N HIS A 19 7.82 23.03 8.90
CA HIS A 19 6.92 21.98 9.34
C HIS A 19 7.45 20.61 8.91
N THR A 20 7.33 19.60 9.78
CA THR A 20 7.67 18.21 9.41
C THR A 20 6.50 17.53 8.72
N ILE A 21 6.75 16.79 7.65
CA ILE A 21 5.71 15.95 7.02
C ILE A 21 5.42 14.77 7.93
N ASN A 22 4.15 14.61 8.28
CA ASN A 22 3.65 13.48 9.08
C ASN A 22 4.43 13.23 10.37
N GLY A 23 5.08 14.27 10.92
CA GLY A 23 5.94 14.16 12.10
C GLY A 23 7.29 13.46 11.87
N GLY A 24 7.67 13.24 10.59
CA GLY A 24 8.95 12.65 10.19
C GLY A 24 10.09 13.67 10.12
N ASN A 25 11.18 13.31 9.43
CA ASN A 25 12.40 14.12 9.32
C ASN A 25 12.43 15.01 8.07
N THR A 26 11.47 14.85 7.15
CA THR A 26 11.35 15.70 5.97
C THR A 26 10.56 16.95 6.30
N VAL A 27 11.09 18.11 5.93
CA VAL A 27 10.51 19.42 6.28
C VAL A 27 10.05 20.18 5.03
N PHE A 28 9.12 21.12 5.24
CA PHE A 28 8.65 22.04 4.23
C PHE A 28 8.15 23.35 4.88
N ASN A 29 8.13 24.45 4.12
CA ASN A 29 7.56 25.74 4.53
C ASN A 29 6.70 26.37 3.43
N SER A 30 6.54 25.68 2.30
CA SER A 30 5.78 26.14 1.16
C SER A 30 5.05 25.01 0.46
N PHE A 31 4.04 25.37 -0.33
CA PHE A 31 3.32 24.46 -1.21
C PHE A 31 3.46 24.91 -2.65
N ARG A 32 3.74 23.97 -3.54
CA ARG A 32 3.47 24.14 -4.97
C ARG A 32 1.98 23.90 -5.19
N VAL A 33 1.26 24.94 -5.56
CA VAL A 33 -0.15 24.87 -5.95
C VAL A 33 -0.23 24.77 -7.45
N THR A 34 -0.75 23.66 -7.96
CA THR A 34 -0.88 23.37 -9.38
C THR A 34 -2.34 23.36 -9.79
N GLU A 35 -2.64 23.91 -10.96
CA GLU A 35 -3.95 23.83 -11.62
C GLU A 35 -3.76 23.29 -13.04
N ARG A 36 -4.63 22.38 -13.51
CA ARG A 36 -4.46 21.76 -14.85
C ARG A 36 -4.34 22.77 -15.99
N THR A 37 -5.06 23.91 -15.88
CA THR A 37 -5.13 24.91 -16.96
C THR A 37 -4.35 26.19 -16.70
N LYS A 38 -3.88 26.42 -15.46
CA LYS A 38 -3.26 27.70 -15.06
C LYS A 38 -1.79 27.59 -14.66
N GLY A 39 -1.24 26.36 -14.74
CA GLY A 39 0.14 26.10 -14.32
C GLY A 39 0.30 26.01 -12.81
N SER A 40 1.49 26.33 -12.32
CA SER A 40 1.86 26.17 -10.91
C SER A 40 2.41 27.48 -10.32
N ARG A 41 2.16 27.69 -9.03
CA ARG A 41 2.76 28.75 -8.21
C ARG A 41 3.16 28.20 -6.85
N VAL A 42 4.12 28.83 -6.22
CA VAL A 42 4.52 28.52 -4.84
C VAL A 42 3.86 29.51 -3.89
N ILE A 43 3.34 28.98 -2.77
CA ILE A 43 2.76 29.79 -1.68
C ILE A 43 3.39 29.35 -0.35
N SER A 44 3.47 30.25 0.62
CA SER A 44 3.93 29.93 1.97
C SER A 44 2.93 29.05 2.73
N THR A 45 3.41 28.26 3.68
CA THR A 45 2.53 27.54 4.62
C THR A 45 1.71 28.50 5.49
N SER A 46 2.15 29.75 5.69
CA SER A 46 1.39 30.80 6.36
C SER A 46 0.14 31.25 5.61
N ASP A 47 0.09 31.05 4.29
CA ASP A 47 -1.02 31.48 3.43
C ASP A 47 -2.16 30.45 3.40
N VAL A 48 -1.99 29.29 4.05
CA VAL A 48 -3.01 28.25 4.10
C VAL A 48 -3.67 28.15 5.48
N LYS A 49 -4.92 27.70 5.50
CA LYS A 49 -5.65 27.49 6.76
C LYS A 49 -4.97 26.43 7.61
N LYS A 50 -4.90 26.63 8.92
CA LYS A 50 -4.31 25.68 9.89
C LYS A 50 -4.89 24.26 9.79
N GLU A 51 -6.21 24.15 9.55
CA GLU A 51 -6.89 22.85 9.38
C GLU A 51 -6.43 22.11 8.13
N PHE A 52 -6.11 22.85 7.07
CA PHE A 52 -5.55 22.26 5.86
C PHE A 52 -4.11 21.81 6.08
N LEU A 53 -3.28 22.64 6.72
CA LEU A 53 -1.88 22.32 7.05
C LEU A 53 -1.78 21.07 7.93
N LYS A 54 -2.70 20.89 8.90
CA LYS A 54 -2.76 19.70 9.76
C LYS A 54 -2.78 18.38 8.99
N LYS A 55 -3.32 18.34 7.78
CA LYS A 55 -3.36 17.12 6.94
C LYS A 55 -1.97 16.63 6.55
N PHE A 56 -0.98 17.52 6.54
CA PHE A 56 0.39 17.22 6.14
C PHE A 56 1.33 17.04 7.33
N ILE A 57 1.07 17.73 8.44
CA ILE A 57 1.98 17.74 9.61
C ILE A 57 1.59 16.74 10.70
N SER A 58 0.33 16.27 10.71
CA SER A 58 -0.11 15.31 11.73
C SER A 58 0.53 13.94 11.49
N LYS A 59 1.02 13.32 12.56
CA LYS A 59 1.51 11.94 12.50
C LYS A 59 0.41 10.99 12.01
N PRO A 60 0.73 10.01 11.16
CA PRO A 60 -0.19 8.96 10.79
C PRO A 60 -0.70 8.22 12.03
N ASN A 61 -1.99 7.97 12.08
CA ASN A 61 -2.61 7.18 13.15
C ASN A 61 -3.25 5.95 12.51
N SER A 62 -2.63 4.79 12.70
CA SER A 62 -3.13 3.52 12.19
C SER A 62 -3.95 2.79 13.24
N LYS A 63 -5.09 2.23 12.81
CA LYS A 63 -5.90 1.30 13.62
C LYS A 63 -5.37 -0.14 13.58
N LEU A 64 -4.27 -0.38 12.87
CA LEU A 64 -3.70 -1.72 12.64
C LEU A 64 -2.54 -2.05 13.59
N GLY A 65 -2.28 -1.23 14.61
CA GLY A 65 -1.17 -1.41 15.53
C GLY A 65 0.20 -1.01 14.96
N LEU A 66 0.23 -0.36 13.80
CA LEU A 66 1.47 0.15 13.20
C LEU A 66 1.93 1.41 13.93
N ASN A 67 3.20 1.41 14.37
CA ASN A 67 3.82 2.60 14.94
C ASN A 67 4.69 3.29 13.87
N PHE A 68 4.31 4.51 13.51
CA PHE A 68 5.01 5.32 12.51
C PHE A 68 6.08 6.27 13.11
N ASP A 69 6.50 6.07 14.35
CA ASP A 69 7.61 6.83 14.94
C ASP A 69 8.97 6.41 14.36
N THR A 70 9.03 5.24 13.78
CA THR A 70 10.21 4.70 13.08
C THR A 70 9.82 4.24 11.67
N THR A 71 10.80 4.04 10.81
CA THR A 71 10.60 3.43 9.49
C THR A 71 10.08 2.00 9.66
N LEU A 72 8.95 1.70 9.02
CA LEU A 72 8.40 0.36 8.97
C LEU A 72 8.88 -0.35 7.69
N VAL A 73 9.36 -1.58 7.85
CA VAL A 73 9.82 -2.41 6.73
C VAL A 73 8.75 -3.47 6.44
N MET A 74 8.30 -3.52 5.19
CA MET A 74 7.41 -4.58 4.68
C MET A 74 8.24 -5.60 3.91
N GLY A 75 8.34 -6.82 4.42
CA GLY A 75 9.02 -7.93 3.77
C GLY A 75 8.10 -8.63 2.78
N VAL A 76 8.58 -8.84 1.55
CA VAL A 76 7.82 -9.51 0.48
C VAL A 76 8.05 -11.01 0.53
N LEU A 77 6.96 -11.77 0.64
CA LEU A 77 6.94 -13.23 0.65
C LEU A 77 6.10 -13.78 -0.51
N ASN A 78 6.74 -13.92 -1.68
CA ASN A 78 6.07 -14.48 -2.86
C ASN A 78 6.01 -16.01 -2.75
N VAL A 79 4.79 -16.54 -2.63
CA VAL A 79 4.48 -17.98 -2.56
C VAL A 79 4.08 -18.46 -3.95
N THR A 80 5.01 -18.29 -4.90
CA THR A 80 4.81 -18.68 -6.31
C THR A 80 5.89 -19.68 -6.75
N PRO A 81 5.61 -20.60 -7.71
CA PRO A 81 6.59 -21.55 -8.22
C PRO A 81 7.84 -20.88 -8.79
N ASP A 82 7.68 -19.69 -9.41
CA ASP A 82 8.74 -18.95 -10.08
C ASP A 82 9.60 -18.09 -9.13
N SER A 83 9.41 -18.21 -7.81
CA SER A 83 10.17 -17.42 -6.82
C SER A 83 11.62 -17.85 -6.67
N PHE A 84 12.13 -18.68 -7.61
CA PHE A 84 13.46 -19.29 -7.54
C PHE A 84 14.33 -18.93 -8.72
N TYR A 85 15.39 -18.21 -8.42
CA TYR A 85 16.51 -17.93 -9.33
C TYR A 85 17.50 -19.12 -9.42
N ASP A 86 17.39 -20.12 -8.54
CA ASP A 86 18.31 -21.26 -8.48
C ASP A 86 17.57 -22.58 -8.78
N GLY A 87 17.36 -22.82 -10.07
CA GLY A 87 16.71 -23.99 -10.65
C GLY A 87 16.65 -25.25 -9.78
N GLU A 88 15.50 -25.92 -9.78
CA GLU A 88 15.26 -27.32 -9.46
C GLU A 88 14.45 -27.73 -8.23
N GLN A 89 14.01 -26.85 -7.30
CA GLN A 89 13.09 -27.33 -6.26
C GLN A 89 11.91 -26.37 -6.02
N SER A 90 10.68 -26.90 -6.17
CA SER A 90 9.49 -26.20 -5.67
C SER A 90 9.57 -26.15 -4.13
N PHE A 91 9.54 -24.93 -3.56
CA PHE A 91 9.54 -24.80 -2.11
C PHE A 91 8.27 -25.39 -1.52
N SER A 92 8.46 -26.13 -0.43
CA SER A 92 7.36 -26.62 0.39
C SER A 92 6.75 -25.46 1.20
N GLU A 93 5.50 -25.59 1.60
CA GLU A 93 4.84 -24.63 2.50
C GLU A 93 5.71 -24.34 3.75
N LYS A 94 6.40 -25.34 4.29
CA LYS A 94 7.31 -25.20 5.44
C LYS A 94 8.43 -24.20 5.18
N GLN A 95 9.05 -24.24 4.01
CA GLN A 95 10.14 -23.32 3.65
C GLN A 95 9.66 -21.88 3.48
N PHE A 96 8.45 -21.66 2.94
CA PHE A 96 7.84 -20.33 2.91
C PHE A 96 7.55 -19.79 4.30
N VAL A 97 7.05 -20.63 5.20
CA VAL A 97 6.83 -20.27 6.61
C VAL A 97 8.16 -19.88 7.28
N GLU A 98 9.20 -20.69 7.15
CA GLU A 98 10.53 -20.41 7.69
C GLU A 98 11.09 -19.08 7.13
N LYS A 99 10.97 -18.86 5.81
CA LYS A 99 11.37 -17.60 5.18
C LYS A 99 10.61 -16.40 5.76
N GLY A 100 9.30 -16.51 5.92
CA GLY A 100 8.48 -15.45 6.53
C GLY A 100 8.88 -15.15 7.98
N LEU A 101 9.12 -16.19 8.79
CA LEU A 101 9.58 -16.04 10.18
C LEU A 101 10.98 -15.42 10.25
N ASN A 102 11.88 -15.75 9.32
CA ASN A 102 13.20 -15.12 9.24
C ASN A 102 13.09 -13.63 8.87
N LEU A 103 12.25 -13.25 7.91
CA LEU A 103 12.00 -11.84 7.59
C LEU A 103 11.52 -11.05 8.82
N LEU A 104 10.62 -11.62 9.62
CA LEU A 104 10.16 -10.99 10.88
C LEU A 104 11.32 -10.85 11.88
N LYS A 105 12.16 -11.87 12.03
CA LYS A 105 13.33 -11.87 12.91
C LYS A 105 14.37 -10.83 12.45
N ASP A 106 14.52 -10.63 11.15
CA ASP A 106 15.42 -9.66 10.54
C ASP A 106 14.90 -8.21 10.61
N GLY A 107 13.73 -8.00 11.22
CA GLY A 107 13.19 -6.67 11.54
C GLY A 107 12.05 -6.19 10.65
N CYS A 108 11.46 -7.04 9.80
CA CYS A 108 10.25 -6.68 9.10
C CYS A 108 9.08 -6.48 10.08
N CYS A 109 8.35 -5.39 9.90
CA CYS A 109 7.16 -5.06 10.69
C CYS A 109 5.88 -5.66 10.09
N ILE A 110 5.88 -5.87 8.78
CA ILE A 110 4.76 -6.38 8.00
C ILE A 110 5.30 -7.45 7.05
N LEU A 111 4.58 -8.56 6.90
CA LEU A 111 4.83 -9.53 5.83
C LEU A 111 3.77 -9.39 4.75
N ASP A 112 4.18 -9.15 3.50
CA ASP A 112 3.29 -9.10 2.35
C ASP A 112 3.34 -10.43 1.60
N VAL A 113 2.26 -11.22 1.75
CA VAL A 113 2.19 -12.60 1.26
C VAL A 113 1.41 -12.63 -0.05
N GLY A 114 2.06 -12.99 -1.15
CA GLY A 114 1.47 -13.06 -2.48
C GLY A 114 1.49 -14.46 -3.08
N GLY A 115 0.37 -14.91 -3.64
CA GLY A 115 0.23 -16.20 -4.33
C GLY A 115 0.20 -16.11 -5.86
N GLU A 116 0.08 -14.90 -6.40
CA GLU A 116 0.12 -14.58 -7.82
C GLU A 116 1.30 -13.63 -8.08
N SER A 117 2.02 -13.83 -9.18
CA SER A 117 3.06 -12.88 -9.58
C SER A 117 2.41 -11.61 -10.14
N THR A 118 2.81 -10.47 -9.61
CA THR A 118 2.36 -9.14 -10.07
C THR A 118 3.39 -8.47 -10.99
N ARG A 119 4.43 -9.20 -11.41
CA ARG A 119 5.44 -8.69 -12.34
C ARG A 119 4.83 -8.42 -13.71
N PRO A 120 5.34 -7.43 -14.46
CA PRO A 120 4.92 -7.20 -15.85
C PRO A 120 5.01 -8.49 -16.67
N GLY A 121 3.93 -8.83 -17.41
CA GLY A 121 3.85 -10.04 -18.21
C GLY A 121 3.43 -11.32 -17.46
N ALA A 122 3.22 -11.27 -16.16
CA ALA A 122 2.73 -12.41 -15.40
C ALA A 122 1.28 -12.77 -15.81
N LYS A 123 1.04 -14.06 -15.98
CA LYS A 123 -0.30 -14.58 -16.28
C LYS A 123 -1.15 -14.65 -15.02
N GLU A 124 -2.45 -14.42 -15.18
CA GLU A 124 -3.41 -14.57 -14.09
C GLU A 124 -3.46 -16.03 -13.60
N VAL A 125 -3.55 -16.18 -12.28
CA VAL A 125 -3.68 -17.47 -11.60
C VAL A 125 -5.12 -17.64 -11.11
N ALA A 126 -5.69 -18.85 -11.23
CA ALA A 126 -7.02 -19.11 -10.67
C ALA A 126 -7.06 -18.85 -9.16
N SER A 127 -8.16 -18.28 -8.66
CA SER A 127 -8.33 -17.96 -7.23
C SER A 127 -8.13 -19.16 -6.32
N SER A 128 -8.52 -20.38 -6.75
CA SER A 128 -8.33 -21.62 -5.99
C SER A 128 -6.85 -21.94 -5.75
N ILE A 129 -6.02 -21.75 -6.79
CA ILE A 129 -4.57 -21.96 -6.73
C ILE A 129 -3.92 -20.91 -5.82
N GLU A 130 -4.33 -19.65 -5.96
CA GLU A 130 -3.81 -18.55 -5.12
C GLU A 130 -4.15 -18.78 -3.64
N ILE A 131 -5.40 -19.20 -3.33
CA ILE A 131 -5.84 -19.58 -1.98
C ILE A 131 -4.99 -20.73 -1.45
N GLU A 132 -4.81 -21.80 -2.22
CA GLU A 132 -4.00 -22.96 -1.83
C GLU A 132 -2.57 -22.56 -1.43
N ARG A 133 -1.96 -21.65 -2.20
CA ARG A 133 -0.60 -21.16 -1.93
C ARG A 133 -0.52 -20.35 -0.64
N VAL A 134 -1.41 -19.39 -0.42
CA VAL A 134 -1.20 -18.37 0.63
C VAL A 134 -1.80 -18.75 1.98
N ILE A 135 -2.92 -19.49 2.03
CA ILE A 135 -3.69 -19.65 3.27
C ILE A 135 -2.96 -20.50 4.31
N GLY A 136 -2.33 -21.61 3.89
CA GLY A 136 -1.53 -22.45 4.77
C GLY A 136 -0.36 -21.70 5.39
N VAL A 137 0.35 -20.94 4.56
CA VAL A 137 1.50 -20.10 4.97
C VAL A 137 1.05 -19.05 5.99
N ILE A 138 -0.02 -18.28 5.71
CA ILE A 138 -0.54 -17.25 6.62
C ILE A 138 -0.92 -17.85 7.98
N LYS A 139 -1.67 -18.95 8.00
CA LYS A 139 -2.09 -19.62 9.23
C LYS A 139 -0.89 -20.05 10.08
N LYS A 140 0.11 -20.70 9.48
CA LYS A 140 1.28 -21.22 10.19
C LYS A 140 2.17 -20.09 10.72
N ILE A 141 2.36 -19.02 9.96
CA ILE A 141 3.07 -17.83 10.44
C ILE A 141 2.32 -17.23 11.64
N LYS A 142 0.99 -17.07 11.56
CA LYS A 142 0.20 -16.55 12.69
C LYS A 142 0.21 -17.45 13.92
N GLN A 143 0.31 -18.76 13.75
CA GLN A 143 0.48 -19.71 14.87
C GLN A 143 1.85 -19.55 15.55
N SER A 144 2.91 -19.35 14.77
CA SER A 144 4.28 -19.21 15.28
C SER A 144 4.59 -17.78 15.78
N ALA A 145 3.99 -16.78 15.17
CA ALA A 145 4.15 -15.36 15.49
C ALA A 145 2.78 -14.66 15.54
N PRO A 146 2.00 -14.80 16.63
CA PRO A 146 0.63 -14.28 16.72
C PRO A 146 0.51 -12.76 16.54
N SER A 147 1.53 -12.01 16.93
CA SER A 147 1.60 -10.56 16.80
C SER A 147 1.98 -10.07 15.39
N ALA A 148 2.44 -10.96 14.50
CA ALA A 148 2.84 -10.57 13.15
C ALA A 148 1.70 -9.89 12.39
N ILE A 149 1.99 -8.75 11.77
CA ILE A 149 1.08 -8.05 10.86
C ILE A 149 1.29 -8.63 9.46
N ILE A 150 0.25 -9.25 8.91
CA ILE A 150 0.31 -9.88 7.60
C ILE A 150 -0.57 -9.08 6.63
N SER A 151 0.02 -8.70 5.51
CA SER A 151 -0.62 -8.21 4.31
C SER A 151 -0.79 -9.36 3.33
N VAL A 152 -1.89 -9.42 2.61
CA VAL A 152 -2.07 -10.32 1.48
C VAL A 152 -2.04 -9.52 0.18
N ASP A 153 -1.08 -9.83 -0.72
CA ASP A 153 -1.01 -9.24 -2.05
C ASP A 153 -1.96 -9.98 -2.99
N THR A 154 -3.11 -9.38 -3.23
CA THR A 154 -4.13 -9.95 -4.13
C THR A 154 -5.11 -8.88 -4.63
N ARG A 155 -5.55 -9.03 -5.86
CA ARG A 155 -6.63 -8.24 -6.50
C ARG A 155 -7.99 -8.94 -6.49
N LYS A 156 -8.07 -10.17 -5.91
CA LYS A 156 -9.26 -11.01 -5.89
C LYS A 156 -9.91 -11.01 -4.51
N ALA A 157 -11.16 -10.56 -4.42
CA ALA A 157 -11.88 -10.43 -3.16
C ALA A 157 -12.04 -11.76 -2.41
N ILE A 158 -12.21 -12.88 -3.11
CA ILE A 158 -12.35 -14.20 -2.48
C ILE A 158 -11.03 -14.65 -1.83
N VAL A 159 -9.88 -14.36 -2.43
CA VAL A 159 -8.56 -14.64 -1.86
C VAL A 159 -8.33 -13.76 -0.62
N ALA A 160 -8.62 -12.46 -0.75
CA ALA A 160 -8.54 -11.52 0.37
C ALA A 160 -9.41 -11.97 1.56
N GLU A 161 -10.66 -12.38 1.30
CA GLU A 161 -11.55 -12.86 2.36
C GLU A 161 -10.97 -14.07 3.09
N LYS A 162 -10.46 -15.06 2.37
CA LYS A 162 -9.85 -16.26 2.95
C LYS A 162 -8.56 -15.93 3.72
N ALA A 163 -7.73 -15.02 3.22
CA ALA A 163 -6.52 -14.58 3.90
C ALA A 163 -6.83 -13.81 5.20
N LEU A 164 -7.84 -12.94 5.20
CA LEU A 164 -8.30 -12.24 6.39
C LEU A 164 -8.87 -13.23 7.45
N GLN A 165 -9.61 -14.24 7.01
CA GLN A 165 -10.06 -15.35 7.90
C GLN A 165 -8.89 -16.15 8.47
N ALA A 166 -7.79 -16.27 7.73
CA ALA A 166 -6.58 -16.96 8.15
C ALA A 166 -5.68 -16.13 9.09
N GLY A 167 -5.98 -14.84 9.28
CA GLY A 167 -5.28 -13.94 10.20
C GLY A 167 -4.49 -12.81 9.53
N ALA A 168 -4.62 -12.59 8.23
CA ALA A 168 -4.13 -11.36 7.60
C ALA A 168 -4.88 -10.13 8.15
N SER A 169 -4.22 -8.97 8.16
CA SER A 169 -4.75 -7.71 8.69
C SER A 169 -4.86 -6.62 7.64
N ILE A 170 -4.16 -6.79 6.51
CA ILE A 170 -4.07 -5.82 5.41
C ILE A 170 -4.32 -6.55 4.09
N VAL A 171 -4.97 -5.90 3.15
CA VAL A 171 -5.03 -6.31 1.75
C VAL A 171 -4.19 -5.32 0.94
N ASN A 172 -3.22 -5.82 0.20
CA ASN A 172 -2.44 -5.04 -0.76
C ASN A 172 -3.03 -5.30 -2.15
N ASP A 173 -3.83 -4.35 -2.65
CA ASP A 173 -4.53 -4.48 -3.93
C ASP A 173 -3.93 -3.54 -4.97
N ILE A 174 -3.12 -4.10 -5.87
CA ILE A 174 -2.49 -3.37 -6.96
C ILE A 174 -3.47 -2.80 -7.99
N SER A 175 -4.74 -3.23 -7.94
CA SER A 175 -5.80 -2.72 -8.80
C SER A 175 -6.65 -1.62 -8.14
N ALA A 176 -6.43 -1.35 -6.85
CA ALA A 176 -7.23 -0.41 -6.06
C ALA A 176 -8.75 -0.67 -6.20
N GLY A 177 -9.17 -1.92 -6.09
CA GLY A 177 -10.58 -2.34 -6.20
C GLY A 177 -11.16 -2.22 -7.61
N SER A 178 -10.33 -2.11 -8.64
CA SER A 178 -10.79 -2.03 -10.03
C SER A 178 -10.98 -3.40 -10.66
N PHE A 179 -10.20 -4.40 -10.24
CA PHE A 179 -10.27 -5.76 -10.76
C PHE A 179 -11.49 -6.51 -10.21
N ASP A 180 -11.69 -6.49 -8.91
CA ASP A 180 -12.82 -7.14 -8.25
C ASP A 180 -13.65 -6.13 -7.46
N GLY A 181 -14.85 -5.82 -7.94
CA GLY A 181 -15.74 -4.84 -7.32
C GLY A 181 -16.21 -5.19 -5.90
N LYS A 182 -16.00 -6.44 -5.44
CA LYS A 182 -16.32 -6.89 -4.08
C LYS A 182 -15.21 -6.61 -3.07
N MET A 183 -14.01 -6.23 -3.53
CA MET A 183 -12.83 -6.08 -2.69
C MET A 183 -13.07 -5.15 -1.50
N PHE A 184 -13.56 -3.94 -1.74
CA PHE A 184 -13.78 -2.98 -0.65
C PHE A 184 -14.85 -3.45 0.35
N GLY A 185 -15.88 -4.17 -0.13
CA GLY A 185 -16.87 -4.79 0.76
C GLY A 185 -16.24 -5.83 1.70
N VAL A 186 -15.33 -6.66 1.20
CA VAL A 186 -14.59 -7.62 2.01
C VAL A 186 -13.70 -6.90 3.02
N VAL A 187 -12.89 -5.92 2.60
CA VAL A 187 -12.02 -5.13 3.49
C VAL A 187 -12.84 -4.46 4.60
N ALA A 188 -13.98 -3.85 4.27
CA ALA A 188 -14.87 -3.21 5.23
C ALA A 188 -15.44 -4.22 6.26
N LYS A 189 -15.94 -5.37 5.79
CA LYS A 189 -16.51 -6.46 6.61
C LYS A 189 -15.54 -6.94 7.67
N TYR A 190 -14.29 -7.15 7.30
CA TYR A 190 -13.24 -7.64 8.22
C TYR A 190 -12.52 -6.51 8.96
N LYS A 191 -12.89 -5.26 8.74
CA LYS A 191 -12.22 -4.10 9.33
C LYS A 191 -10.71 -4.11 9.07
N ALA A 192 -10.28 -4.61 7.94
CA ALA A 192 -8.88 -4.71 7.52
C ALA A 192 -8.32 -3.37 7.03
N GLY A 193 -7.00 -3.27 6.93
CA GLY A 193 -6.33 -2.23 6.17
C GLY A 193 -6.33 -2.53 4.67
N VAL A 194 -6.14 -1.49 3.86
CA VAL A 194 -5.99 -1.65 2.42
C VAL A 194 -4.90 -0.74 1.86
N CYS A 195 -4.00 -1.30 1.06
CA CYS A 195 -3.08 -0.54 0.22
C CYS A 195 -3.69 -0.40 -1.17
N LEU A 196 -3.64 0.81 -1.70
CA LEU A 196 -4.15 1.15 -3.02
C LEU A 196 -2.99 1.56 -3.91
N MET A 197 -2.85 0.92 -5.06
CA MET A 197 -1.84 1.27 -6.06
C MET A 197 -2.51 1.90 -7.28
N HIS A 198 -1.84 2.90 -7.87
CA HIS A 198 -2.20 3.39 -9.20
C HIS A 198 -1.57 2.48 -10.26
N SER A 199 -2.37 2.08 -11.25
CA SER A 199 -1.90 1.42 -12.46
C SER A 199 -2.75 1.81 -13.67
N GLN A 200 -2.16 1.81 -14.87
CA GLN A 200 -2.89 1.89 -16.13
C GLN A 200 -2.91 0.50 -16.75
N GLY A 201 -4.08 -0.17 -16.71
CA GLY A 201 -4.24 -1.54 -17.20
C GLY A 201 -3.96 -2.63 -16.16
N LEU A 202 -3.75 -3.84 -16.65
CA LEU A 202 -3.48 -5.04 -15.87
C LEU A 202 -1.96 -5.31 -15.78
N PRO A 203 -1.47 -6.14 -14.84
CA PRO A 203 -0.06 -6.50 -14.76
C PRO A 203 0.56 -6.94 -16.09
N GLU A 204 -0.21 -7.61 -16.94
CA GLU A 204 0.24 -8.06 -18.25
C GLU A 204 0.62 -6.91 -19.20
N ASN A 205 -0.03 -5.75 -19.08
CA ASN A 205 0.08 -4.66 -20.04
C ASN A 205 0.30 -3.27 -19.42
N MET A 206 0.34 -3.14 -18.09
CA MET A 206 0.45 -1.85 -17.38
C MET A 206 1.71 -1.04 -17.73
N GLN A 207 2.74 -1.69 -18.29
CA GLN A 207 3.97 -1.05 -18.76
C GLN A 207 3.94 -0.72 -20.26
N ASN A 208 2.86 -1.07 -20.98
CA ASN A 208 2.75 -0.84 -22.40
C ASN A 208 2.34 0.60 -22.69
N LYS A 209 3.34 1.49 -22.85
CA LYS A 209 3.15 2.90 -23.21
C LYS A 209 2.13 3.63 -22.33
N PRO A 210 2.30 3.66 -20.99
CA PRO A 210 1.40 4.42 -20.13
C PRO A 210 1.41 5.89 -20.57
N HIS A 211 0.23 6.48 -20.67
CA HIS A 211 0.06 7.85 -21.11
C HIS A 211 -0.59 8.71 -20.02
N TYR A 212 -0.02 9.90 -19.80
CA TYR A 212 -0.51 10.87 -18.83
C TYR A 212 -0.52 12.25 -19.47
N GLU A 213 -1.56 13.04 -19.24
CA GLU A 213 -1.54 14.47 -19.52
C GLU A 213 -0.64 15.20 -18.52
N ASN A 214 -0.78 14.80 -17.24
CA ASN A 214 0.09 15.24 -16.15
C ASN A 214 0.16 14.11 -15.12
N VAL A 215 1.28 13.39 -15.09
CA VAL A 215 1.46 12.18 -14.28
C VAL A 215 1.11 12.40 -12.80
N LEU A 216 1.52 13.54 -12.23
CA LEU A 216 1.29 13.85 -10.82
C LEU A 216 -0.19 14.06 -10.52
N LEU A 217 -0.88 14.85 -11.34
CA LEU A 217 -2.29 15.17 -11.16
C LEU A 217 -3.19 13.98 -11.48
N ASP A 218 -2.83 13.18 -12.50
CA ASP A 218 -3.61 12.03 -12.93
C ASP A 218 -3.56 10.93 -11.87
N ILE A 219 -2.39 10.66 -11.29
CA ILE A 219 -2.24 9.72 -10.17
C ILE A 219 -3.00 10.23 -8.93
N TYR A 220 -2.89 11.52 -8.63
CA TYR A 220 -3.61 12.13 -7.50
C TYR A 220 -5.12 11.96 -7.64
N ASP A 221 -5.68 12.27 -8.80
CA ASP A 221 -7.12 12.18 -9.05
C ASP A 221 -7.59 10.72 -9.00
N TYR A 222 -6.84 9.80 -9.59
CA TYR A 222 -7.12 8.38 -9.52
C TYR A 222 -7.19 7.87 -8.07
N LEU A 223 -6.14 8.11 -7.29
CA LEU A 223 -6.10 7.66 -5.89
C LEU A 223 -7.16 8.34 -5.04
N LYS A 224 -7.45 9.61 -5.27
CA LYS A 224 -8.53 10.33 -4.58
C LYS A 224 -9.90 9.70 -4.85
N GLU A 225 -10.19 9.31 -6.10
CA GLU A 225 -11.42 8.59 -6.46
C GLU A 225 -11.50 7.24 -5.74
N LYS A 226 -10.40 6.45 -5.75
CA LYS A 226 -10.35 5.14 -5.11
C LYS A 226 -10.53 5.23 -3.59
N ILE A 227 -9.91 6.22 -2.95
CA ILE A 227 -10.11 6.50 -1.52
C ILE A 227 -11.58 6.84 -1.23
N ALA A 228 -12.20 7.71 -2.02
CA ALA A 228 -13.61 8.07 -1.84
C ALA A 228 -14.53 6.85 -1.99
N LYS A 229 -14.26 5.97 -2.96
CA LYS A 229 -14.98 4.71 -3.13
C LYS A 229 -14.79 3.78 -1.93
N ALA A 230 -13.57 3.62 -1.44
CA ALA A 230 -13.28 2.81 -0.25
C ALA A 230 -14.01 3.37 1.00
N GLU A 231 -13.97 4.68 1.22
CA GLU A 231 -14.68 5.34 2.33
C GLU A 231 -16.20 5.16 2.24
N SER A 232 -16.79 5.22 1.03
CA SER A 232 -18.23 5.02 0.82
C SER A 232 -18.70 3.59 1.13
N THR A 233 -17.79 2.60 1.11
CA THR A 233 -18.08 1.22 1.53
C THR A 233 -17.84 0.97 3.03
N GLY A 234 -17.48 2.00 3.80
CA GLY A 234 -17.28 1.91 5.24
C GLY A 234 -15.83 1.67 5.70
N ILE A 235 -14.85 1.73 4.80
CA ILE A 235 -13.43 1.66 5.17
C ILE A 235 -13.03 3.00 5.76
N SER A 236 -12.54 3.01 7.01
CA SER A 236 -12.04 4.24 7.64
C SER A 236 -10.73 4.68 6.98
N ARG A 237 -10.58 6.00 6.75
CA ARG A 237 -9.33 6.61 6.26
C ARG A 237 -8.07 6.25 7.08
N LYS A 238 -8.24 5.78 8.30
CA LYS A 238 -7.15 5.31 9.18
C LYS A 238 -6.72 3.86 8.91
N ARG A 239 -7.27 3.26 7.90
CA ARG A 239 -7.02 1.88 7.47
C ARG A 239 -6.60 1.83 6.03
#